data_9eec4578b16398ef32cba80addb2a911
#
_entry.id   9eec4578b16398ef32cba80addb2a911
#
_cell.length_a   1.000
_cell.length_b   1.000
_cell.length_c   1.000
_cell.angle_alpha   90.00
_cell.angle_beta   90.00
_cell.angle_gamma   90.00
#
_symmetry.space_group_name_H-M   'P 1'
#
loop_
_entity.id
_entity.type
_entity.pdbx_description
1 polymer ?
#
loop_
_entity_poly.entity_id
_entity_poly.type
_entity_poly.pdbx_seq_one_letter_code
_entity_poly.pdbx_strand_id
1 'polypeptide(L)'
;MKKLISILLVLTIALSVVGCQFIPGLQPTEPTEPADTANKTPPADADVVLTINKEDGNEVVFGVGTQLDPHFFCENVGLNDITNGVAWECKAEDWALFEERMEAMNLKRIRVMLLPSWFVINEANTEAGIYNWDTECMKSLYKVLDSAMKFGMKVNITMWGIDRGTPAFMRQADNSEWVVPPSEKYEEMFVSCFADCIKYLREEKGYTCIREITLFNEPNAIYNLGNKSNDAYCALCTKMHYAFEEKGVRDDVLFNLSDDARDPVWMAKTLMNLEGIIDVANSHTYSLGDTFNQETQEYMHDMSNQEICYDLPNYNLNEWKQWADEYPDIPHIWGEFGTPNGAGSHKTFDKYSPGRGLEIARIALNMFNMGSQGMSYWVLFSQYYGRGDFNTGNIMDMGLWGFADEGYNCRPVYYSYSMITRFIEESDAIFPIKSSDDNIVAVAFRQGDKWSYCVVNNGDEAKKVSFVNMDNFPGELTRYVYDEANVPTDNQVIGASGSVTADGRVITDMVEGRTFVIYTNK
;
A
#
# COMPACT_ATOMS: atom_id res chain seq x y z
N MET A 1 20.02 10.29 44.24
CA MET A 1 19.38 11.60 44.40
C MET A 1 18.46 11.87 43.22
N LYS A 2 17.40 11.07 43.05
CA LYS A 2 16.32 11.28 42.08
C LYS A 2 15.03 10.71 42.67
N LYS A 3 14.50 11.34 43.69
CA LYS A 3 13.17 11.13 44.25
C LYS A 3 12.87 12.34 45.14
N LEU A 4 12.44 13.44 44.51
CA LEU A 4 11.84 14.61 45.22
C LEU A 4 11.48 15.71 44.22
N ILE A 5 10.68 15.44 43.20
CA ILE A 5 9.95 16.47 42.43
C ILE A 5 8.71 15.77 41.86
N SER A 6 7.74 15.47 42.70
CA SER A 6 6.38 15.05 42.28
C SER A 6 5.37 15.24 43.38
N ILE A 7 5.47 16.31 44.13
CA ILE A 7 4.43 16.75 45.09
C ILE A 7 4.50 18.27 45.12
N LEU A 8 3.95 18.95 44.11
CA LEU A 8 3.54 20.37 44.18
C LEU A 8 2.79 20.80 42.92
N LEU A 9 1.70 20.11 42.58
CA LEU A 9 0.73 20.66 41.59
C LEU A 9 -0.69 20.09 41.83
N VAL A 10 -1.12 20.00 43.07
CA VAL A 10 -2.52 19.71 43.42
C VAL A 10 -2.85 20.57 44.63
N LEU A 11 -2.98 21.87 44.44
CA LEU A 11 -3.63 22.80 45.42
C LEU A 11 -3.72 24.20 44.85
N THR A 12 -4.59 24.43 43.87
CA THR A 12 -5.15 25.77 43.57
C THR A 12 -6.31 25.66 42.57
N ILE A 13 -7.36 24.93 42.88
CA ILE A 13 -8.71 25.18 42.34
C ILE A 13 -9.71 24.88 43.46
N ALA A 14 -9.83 25.81 44.37
CA ALA A 14 -11.00 25.92 45.25
C ALA A 14 -11.07 27.36 45.72
N LEU A 15 -12.17 28.02 45.41
CA LEU A 15 -12.65 29.32 45.84
C LEU A 15 -12.79 30.38 44.74
N SER A 16 -13.91 30.30 44.03
CA SER A 16 -14.67 31.46 43.61
C SER A 16 -16.15 31.09 43.42
N VAL A 17 -16.81 30.83 44.53
CA VAL A 17 -18.27 30.94 44.62
C VAL A 17 -18.54 32.34 45.10
N VAL A 18 -18.94 33.25 44.21
CA VAL A 18 -19.54 34.54 44.55
C VAL A 18 -20.93 34.57 43.92
N GLY A 19 -21.89 34.79 44.78
CA GLY A 19 -23.30 34.66 44.58
C GLY A 19 -23.92 35.40 43.40
N CYS A 20 -24.84 34.71 42.75
CA CYS A 20 -25.88 35.35 41.95
C CYS A 20 -27.12 35.55 42.80
N GLN A 21 -27.52 36.82 42.93
CA GLN A 21 -28.78 37.24 43.51
C GLN A 21 -29.95 36.68 42.67
N PHE A 22 -30.89 36.05 43.35
CA PHE A 22 -32.15 35.59 42.78
C PHE A 22 -32.99 36.81 42.31
N ILE A 23 -33.31 36.84 41.04
CA ILE A 23 -34.40 37.65 40.49
C ILE A 23 -35.62 36.72 40.36
N PRO A 24 -36.72 36.99 41.06
CA PRO A 24 -37.91 36.13 40.95
C PRO A 24 -38.66 36.47 39.69
N GLY A 25 -38.81 35.49 38.80
CA GLY A 25 -39.74 35.63 37.66
C GLY A 25 -39.34 35.11 36.29
N LEU A 26 -38.14 34.50 36.14
CA LEU A 26 -37.80 33.77 34.93
C LEU A 26 -37.64 32.28 35.29
N GLN A 27 -38.62 31.49 34.93
CA GLN A 27 -38.40 30.07 34.86
C GLN A 27 -37.37 29.82 33.78
N PRO A 28 -36.32 29.03 34.04
CA PRO A 28 -35.44 28.56 32.97
C PRO A 28 -36.32 27.77 32.01
N THR A 29 -36.42 28.19 30.78
CA THR A 29 -36.81 27.29 29.70
C THR A 29 -35.71 26.26 29.64
N GLU A 30 -36.07 25.01 30.00
CA GLU A 30 -35.21 23.87 29.71
C GLU A 30 -34.76 24.01 28.25
N PRO A 31 -33.48 23.84 27.95
CA PRO A 31 -33.06 23.73 26.56
C PRO A 31 -33.86 22.57 26.02
N THR A 32 -34.73 22.84 25.04
CA THR A 32 -35.32 21.80 24.20
C THR A 32 -34.13 21.08 23.62
N GLU A 33 -33.88 19.86 24.10
CA GLU A 33 -32.99 18.93 23.41
C GLU A 33 -33.39 18.94 21.94
N PRO A 34 -32.44 19.09 21.01
CA PRO A 34 -32.77 18.95 19.60
C PRO A 34 -33.44 17.60 19.45
N ALA A 35 -34.61 17.58 18.80
CA ALA A 35 -35.40 16.39 18.57
C ALA A 35 -34.47 15.24 18.19
N ASP A 36 -34.55 14.15 18.92
CA ASP A 36 -33.73 12.97 18.78
C ASP A 36 -33.83 12.44 17.32
N THR A 37 -32.99 13.00 16.43
CA THR A 37 -32.80 12.50 15.07
C THR A 37 -31.89 11.27 15.07
N ALA A 38 -31.45 10.83 16.26
CA ALA A 38 -30.41 9.81 16.45
C ALA A 38 -30.88 8.37 16.26
N ASN A 39 -32.18 8.12 16.12
CA ASN A 39 -32.71 6.74 16.10
C ASN A 39 -33.45 6.38 14.80
N LYS A 40 -32.95 6.85 13.64
CA LYS A 40 -33.48 6.29 12.39
C LYS A 40 -32.91 4.89 12.15
N THR A 41 -33.80 3.95 11.96
CA THR A 41 -33.48 2.57 11.63
C THR A 41 -33.40 2.41 10.10
N PRO A 42 -32.58 1.48 9.60
CA PRO A 42 -32.60 1.13 8.17
C PRO A 42 -34.02 0.82 7.69
N PRO A 43 -34.33 1.07 6.41
CA PRO A 43 -35.58 0.64 5.84
C PRO A 43 -35.81 -0.86 6.06
N ALA A 44 -37.04 -1.26 6.40
CA ALA A 44 -37.37 -2.66 6.68
C ALA A 44 -37.17 -3.58 5.45
N ASP A 45 -37.04 -3.00 4.28
CA ASP A 45 -36.82 -3.66 2.99
C ASP A 45 -35.37 -3.52 2.49
N ALA A 46 -34.42 -3.13 3.35
CA ALA A 46 -33.00 -3.21 3.03
C ALA A 46 -32.57 -4.69 2.93
N ASP A 47 -31.90 -5.04 1.84
CA ASP A 47 -31.36 -6.39 1.64
C ASP A 47 -30.13 -6.62 2.54
N VAL A 48 -29.29 -5.59 2.69
CA VAL A 48 -28.06 -5.64 3.49
C VAL A 48 -27.93 -4.39 4.36
N VAL A 49 -27.64 -4.59 5.64
CA VAL A 49 -27.37 -3.51 6.59
C VAL A 49 -25.91 -3.58 7.02
N LEU A 50 -25.18 -2.49 6.76
CA LEU A 50 -23.77 -2.33 7.00
C LEU A 50 -23.57 -1.34 8.16
N THR A 51 -23.25 -1.86 9.35
CA THR A 51 -23.14 -1.05 10.57
C THR A 51 -21.69 -0.67 10.82
N ILE A 52 -21.47 0.63 11.06
CA ILE A 52 -20.16 1.18 11.45
C ILE A 52 -20.15 1.32 12.96
N ASN A 53 -19.22 0.63 13.62
CA ASN A 53 -19.11 0.65 15.07
C ASN A 53 -18.13 1.73 15.52
N LYS A 54 -18.46 2.46 16.57
CA LYS A 54 -17.60 3.52 17.10
C LYS A 54 -16.30 3.00 17.71
N GLU A 55 -16.31 1.75 18.15
CA GLU A 55 -15.15 1.08 18.75
C GLU A 55 -14.11 0.68 17.71
N ASP A 56 -14.52 0.58 16.43
CA ASP A 56 -13.62 0.45 15.30
C ASP A 56 -13.01 1.83 14.99
N GLY A 57 -12.06 1.93 14.09
CA GLY A 57 -11.43 3.22 13.72
C GLY A 57 -10.26 3.62 14.62
N ASN A 58 -9.68 2.67 15.35
CA ASN A 58 -8.41 2.85 16.04
C ASN A 58 -7.22 2.75 15.07
N GLU A 59 -7.36 1.95 14.03
CA GLU A 59 -6.37 1.83 12.98
C GLU A 59 -6.52 2.98 11.98
N VAL A 60 -5.39 3.42 11.44
CA VAL A 60 -5.37 4.48 10.43
C VAL A 60 -4.65 4.03 9.17
N VAL A 61 -5.06 4.57 8.05
CA VAL A 61 -4.40 4.31 6.77
C VAL A 61 -2.96 4.85 6.83
N PHE A 62 -2.00 3.96 6.64
CA PHE A 62 -0.58 4.28 6.49
C PHE A 62 -0.27 4.80 5.08
N GLY A 63 -0.92 4.21 4.07
CA GLY A 63 -0.83 4.68 2.70
C GLY A 63 -1.32 3.67 1.66
N VAL A 64 -1.89 4.21 0.59
CA VAL A 64 -2.30 3.44 -0.61
C VAL A 64 -1.46 3.91 -1.79
N GLY A 65 -0.89 2.99 -2.54
CA GLY A 65 0.03 3.33 -3.60
C GLY A 65 0.21 2.25 -4.66
N THR A 66 1.31 2.37 -5.37
CA THR A 66 1.71 1.43 -6.42
C THR A 66 3.22 1.27 -6.45
N GLN A 67 3.71 0.43 -7.33
CA GLN A 67 5.14 0.23 -7.55
C GLN A 67 5.56 0.70 -8.93
N LEU A 68 6.82 1.12 -9.04
CA LEU A 68 7.48 1.48 -10.28
C LEU A 68 8.96 1.10 -10.24
N ASP A 69 9.42 0.41 -11.26
CA ASP A 69 10.83 0.13 -11.47
C ASP A 69 11.44 1.16 -12.41
N PRO A 70 12.27 2.09 -11.91
CA PRO A 70 12.69 3.26 -12.68
C PRO A 70 13.67 2.95 -13.80
N HIS A 71 14.29 1.77 -13.84
CA HIS A 71 15.22 1.39 -14.88
C HIS A 71 14.61 1.38 -16.30
N PHE A 72 13.31 1.29 -16.44
CA PHE A 72 12.62 1.37 -17.71
C PHE A 72 12.69 2.75 -18.39
N PHE A 73 13.15 3.76 -17.68
CA PHE A 73 13.31 5.11 -18.21
C PHE A 73 14.73 5.40 -18.67
N CYS A 74 15.62 4.44 -18.58
CA CYS A 74 17.00 4.61 -19.01
C CYS A 74 17.09 4.46 -20.51
N GLU A 75 17.58 5.52 -21.20
CA GLU A 75 17.99 5.42 -22.58
C GLU A 75 19.12 4.39 -22.70
N ASN A 76 19.02 3.51 -23.69
CA ASN A 76 20.10 2.61 -24.11
C ASN A 76 20.77 1.81 -22.99
N VAL A 77 20.11 1.67 -21.87
CA VAL A 77 20.59 0.70 -20.92
C VAL A 77 20.29 -0.62 -21.57
N GLY A 78 21.29 -1.10 -22.34
CA GLY A 78 21.42 -2.51 -22.70
C GLY A 78 21.43 -3.25 -21.41
N LEU A 79 20.30 -3.12 -20.80
CA LEU A 79 20.09 -3.30 -19.42
C LEU A 79 20.17 -4.73 -19.19
N ASN A 80 21.35 -5.02 -18.77
CA ASN A 80 21.44 -6.05 -17.82
C ASN A 80 20.28 -7.01 -17.99
N ASP A 81 20.44 -8.11 -17.49
CA ASP A 81 19.60 -9.27 -17.58
C ASP A 81 18.10 -9.07 -17.25
N ILE A 82 17.69 -7.94 -16.68
CA ILE A 82 16.28 -7.68 -16.34
C ILE A 82 15.45 -7.38 -17.58
N THR A 83 15.93 -6.55 -18.49
CA THR A 83 15.21 -6.22 -19.73
C THR A 83 15.69 -7.04 -20.93
N ASN A 84 16.78 -7.80 -20.79
CA ASN A 84 17.42 -8.60 -21.84
C ASN A 84 17.60 -7.90 -23.19
N GLY A 85 17.97 -6.63 -23.15
CA GLY A 85 18.26 -5.87 -24.34
C GLY A 85 17.03 -5.39 -25.09
N VAL A 86 15.85 -5.41 -24.51
CA VAL A 86 14.73 -4.63 -25.03
C VAL A 86 15.04 -3.17 -24.74
N ALA A 87 15.57 -2.49 -25.73
CA ALA A 87 15.78 -1.07 -25.69
C ALA A 87 14.41 -0.37 -25.75
N TRP A 88 13.95 0.13 -24.63
CA TRP A 88 12.83 1.05 -24.58
C TRP A 88 13.28 2.35 -23.95
N GLU A 89 13.01 3.42 -24.64
CA GLU A 89 13.26 4.77 -24.19
C GLU A 89 11.93 5.43 -23.81
N CYS A 90 11.77 5.80 -22.57
CA CYS A 90 10.65 6.64 -22.15
C CYS A 90 10.87 8.05 -22.66
N LYS A 91 10.10 8.45 -23.63
CA LYS A 91 10.13 9.81 -24.18
C LYS A 91 9.51 10.81 -23.18
N ALA A 92 9.78 12.09 -23.39
CA ALA A 92 9.22 13.15 -22.56
C ALA A 92 7.69 13.16 -22.56
N GLU A 93 7.07 12.88 -23.71
CA GLU A 93 5.61 12.77 -23.83
C GLU A 93 5.03 11.56 -23.10
N ASP A 94 5.73 10.43 -23.08
CA ASP A 94 5.32 9.24 -22.34
C ASP A 94 5.32 9.51 -20.82
N TRP A 95 6.38 10.17 -20.35
CA TRP A 95 6.50 10.53 -18.95
C TRP A 95 5.45 11.55 -18.52
N ALA A 96 5.18 12.56 -19.35
CA ALA A 96 4.12 13.53 -19.11
C ALA A 96 2.75 12.87 -19.00
N LEU A 97 2.45 11.87 -19.84
CA LEU A 97 1.23 11.08 -19.74
C LEU A 97 1.16 10.29 -18.40
N PHE A 98 2.29 9.72 -17.95
CA PHE A 98 2.32 8.99 -16.69
C PHE A 98 2.12 9.93 -15.50
N GLU A 99 2.74 11.11 -15.52
CA GLU A 99 2.52 12.16 -14.53
C GLU A 99 1.05 12.61 -14.48
N GLU A 100 0.40 12.85 -15.63
CA GLU A 100 -1.02 13.19 -15.70
C GLU A 100 -1.89 12.13 -15.01
N ARG A 101 -1.59 10.84 -15.22
CA ARG A 101 -2.33 9.74 -14.60
C ARG A 101 -2.06 9.62 -13.11
N MET A 102 -0.81 9.75 -12.68
CA MET A 102 -0.47 9.75 -11.25
C MET A 102 -1.19 10.89 -10.51
N GLU A 103 -1.27 12.07 -11.12
CA GLU A 103 -2.01 13.22 -10.59
C GLU A 103 -3.52 12.95 -10.55
N ALA A 104 -4.09 12.46 -11.66
CA ALA A 104 -5.51 12.13 -11.75
C ALA A 104 -5.95 11.06 -10.75
N MET A 105 -5.07 10.09 -10.45
CA MET A 105 -5.28 9.08 -9.41
C MET A 105 -5.08 9.63 -7.99
N ASN A 106 -4.62 10.86 -7.81
CA ASN A 106 -4.16 11.40 -6.52
C ASN A 106 -3.15 10.47 -5.83
N LEU A 107 -2.21 9.90 -6.59
CA LEU A 107 -1.26 8.94 -6.06
C LEU A 107 -0.36 9.60 -5.01
N LYS A 108 -0.32 9.04 -3.79
CA LYS A 108 0.43 9.61 -2.65
C LYS A 108 1.53 8.71 -2.11
N ARG A 109 1.62 7.50 -2.60
CA ARG A 109 2.67 6.56 -2.21
C ARG A 109 3.15 5.77 -3.42
N ILE A 110 4.49 5.59 -3.52
CA ILE A 110 5.10 4.77 -4.55
C ILE A 110 6.28 3.98 -3.98
N ARG A 111 6.37 2.70 -4.30
CA ARG A 111 7.51 1.84 -4.00
C ARG A 111 8.41 1.78 -5.22
N VAL A 112 9.72 1.99 -5.04
CA VAL A 112 10.69 2.16 -6.12
C VAL A 112 11.89 1.26 -5.91
N MET A 113 12.29 0.53 -6.94
CA MET A 113 13.45 -0.35 -6.93
C MET A 113 14.76 0.43 -6.98
N LEU A 114 15.78 -0.06 -6.28
CA LEU A 114 17.16 0.39 -6.35
C LEU A 114 18.09 -0.82 -6.41
N LEU A 115 19.17 -0.73 -7.19
CA LEU A 115 20.21 -1.74 -7.28
C LEU A 115 21.60 -1.13 -7.07
N PRO A 116 22.55 -1.83 -6.42
CA PRO A 116 23.92 -1.32 -6.23
C PRO A 116 24.64 -1.07 -7.55
N SER A 117 24.33 -1.84 -8.60
CA SER A 117 24.89 -1.65 -9.95
C SER A 117 24.66 -0.27 -10.53
N TRP A 118 23.70 0.48 -10.01
CA TRP A 118 23.39 1.81 -10.52
C TRP A 118 24.36 2.89 -10.09
N PHE A 119 25.10 2.67 -8.98
CA PHE A 119 26.00 3.70 -8.44
C PHE A 119 27.34 3.17 -7.91
N VAL A 120 27.47 1.88 -7.61
CA VAL A 120 28.70 1.28 -7.11
C VAL A 120 29.72 1.12 -8.24
N ILE A 121 30.95 1.60 -8.05
CA ILE A 121 32.03 1.57 -9.06
C ILE A 121 32.90 0.32 -8.91
N ASN A 122 33.57 0.17 -7.76
CA ASN A 122 34.45 -0.95 -7.40
C ASN A 122 34.70 -0.96 -5.88
N GLU A 123 35.41 -2.00 -5.39
CA GLU A 123 35.67 -2.21 -3.97
C GLU A 123 36.39 -1.00 -3.33
N ALA A 124 37.50 -0.55 -3.89
CA ALA A 124 38.30 0.55 -3.30
C ALA A 124 37.54 1.89 -3.27
N ASN A 125 36.74 2.16 -4.29
CA ASN A 125 35.87 3.34 -4.32
C ASN A 125 34.77 3.26 -3.26
N THR A 126 34.14 2.09 -3.11
CA THR A 126 33.08 1.88 -2.12
C THR A 126 33.61 1.99 -0.69
N GLU A 127 34.79 1.42 -0.41
CA GLU A 127 35.50 1.62 0.88
C GLU A 127 35.78 3.09 1.18
N ALA A 128 36.08 3.89 0.16
CA ALA A 128 36.31 5.31 0.26
C ALA A 128 35.04 6.17 0.25
N GLY A 129 33.83 5.58 0.14
CA GLY A 129 32.56 6.29 0.02
C GLY A 129 32.42 7.04 -1.31
N ILE A 130 33.07 6.57 -2.37
CA ILE A 130 33.06 7.19 -3.70
C ILE A 130 32.18 6.38 -4.64
N TYR A 131 31.15 7.02 -5.20
CA TYR A 131 30.14 6.42 -6.06
C TYR A 131 29.96 7.20 -7.36
N ASN A 132 29.37 6.56 -8.37
CA ASN A 132 28.96 7.24 -9.60
C ASN A 132 27.48 7.58 -9.56
N TRP A 133 27.15 8.79 -9.19
CA TRP A 133 25.79 9.29 -9.11
C TRP A 133 25.22 9.79 -10.47
N ASP A 134 26.02 9.76 -11.55
CA ASP A 134 25.66 10.29 -12.87
C ASP A 134 25.41 9.19 -13.91
N THR A 135 25.02 8.00 -13.45
CA THR A 135 24.62 6.91 -14.36
C THR A 135 23.22 7.14 -14.90
N GLU A 136 22.90 6.51 -16.03
CA GLU A 136 21.56 6.60 -16.62
C GLU A 136 20.48 6.03 -15.67
N CYS A 137 20.80 4.95 -14.95
CA CYS A 137 19.87 4.39 -13.97
C CYS A 137 19.60 5.36 -12.82
N MET A 138 20.62 6.06 -12.31
CA MET A 138 20.43 7.08 -11.29
C MET A 138 19.64 8.28 -11.82
N LYS A 139 19.88 8.72 -13.05
CA LYS A 139 19.08 9.78 -13.70
C LYS A 139 17.62 9.38 -13.86
N SER A 140 17.37 8.13 -14.17
CA SER A 140 16.01 7.57 -14.24
C SER A 140 15.33 7.58 -12.87
N LEU A 141 16.04 7.18 -11.82
CA LEU A 141 15.56 7.29 -10.44
C LEU A 141 15.23 8.74 -10.07
N TYR A 142 16.10 9.70 -10.42
CA TYR A 142 15.84 11.13 -10.15
C TYR A 142 14.57 11.60 -10.81
N LYS A 143 14.29 11.18 -12.06
CA LYS A 143 13.06 11.53 -12.76
C LYS A 143 11.80 11.09 -11.98
N VAL A 144 11.83 9.89 -11.41
CA VAL A 144 10.73 9.39 -10.58
C VAL A 144 10.63 10.19 -9.27
N LEU A 145 11.76 10.47 -8.64
CA LEU A 145 11.79 11.24 -7.39
C LEU A 145 11.36 12.70 -7.58
N ASP A 146 11.70 13.31 -8.72
CA ASP A 146 11.23 14.66 -9.09
C ASP A 146 9.69 14.68 -9.19
N SER A 147 9.09 13.69 -9.83
CA SER A 147 7.63 13.55 -9.89
C SER A 147 7.02 13.28 -8.51
N ALA A 148 7.68 12.47 -7.69
CA ALA A 148 7.23 12.23 -6.32
C ALA A 148 7.23 13.52 -5.49
N MET A 149 8.26 14.34 -5.60
CA MET A 149 8.31 15.67 -4.97
C MET A 149 7.24 16.59 -5.50
N LYS A 150 7.03 16.61 -6.82
CA LYS A 150 6.02 17.44 -7.50
C LYS A 150 4.60 17.17 -7.01
N PHE A 151 4.23 15.89 -6.82
CA PHE A 151 2.88 15.46 -6.44
C PHE A 151 2.71 15.19 -4.94
N GLY A 152 3.77 15.39 -4.15
CA GLY A 152 3.75 15.14 -2.70
C GLY A 152 3.57 13.64 -2.36
N MET A 153 4.14 12.76 -3.18
CA MET A 153 4.14 11.32 -2.92
C MET A 153 5.20 10.95 -1.88
N LYS A 154 4.92 9.97 -1.05
CA LYS A 154 5.91 9.28 -0.22
C LYS A 154 6.53 8.14 -1.01
N VAL A 155 7.83 8.02 -0.90
CA VAL A 155 8.60 7.00 -1.63
C VAL A 155 9.17 5.98 -0.65
N ASN A 156 8.91 4.70 -0.94
CA ASN A 156 9.63 3.57 -0.38
C ASN A 156 10.73 3.16 -1.36
N ILE A 157 11.99 3.29 -0.98
CA ILE A 157 13.12 2.76 -1.75
C ILE A 157 13.39 1.32 -1.30
N THR A 158 13.21 0.39 -2.23
CA THR A 158 13.55 -1.02 -2.01
C THR A 158 14.91 -1.33 -2.63
N MET A 159 15.91 -1.63 -1.80
CA MET A 159 17.17 -2.20 -2.25
C MET A 159 16.91 -3.66 -2.63
N TRP A 160 16.73 -3.92 -3.92
CA TRP A 160 16.27 -5.22 -4.43
C TRP A 160 17.23 -6.38 -4.17
N GLY A 161 18.52 -6.10 -4.07
CA GLY A 161 19.59 -7.05 -3.82
C GLY A 161 20.81 -6.83 -4.72
N ILE A 162 21.67 -7.83 -4.78
CA ILE A 162 22.87 -7.82 -5.62
C ILE A 162 22.54 -8.42 -6.98
N ASP A 163 22.46 -7.59 -8.00
CA ASP A 163 22.22 -8.01 -9.37
C ASP A 163 23.50 -8.38 -10.14
N ARG A 164 23.37 -8.90 -11.35
CA ARG A 164 24.51 -9.26 -12.21
C ARG A 164 25.33 -8.05 -12.66
N GLY A 165 24.76 -6.86 -12.68
CA GLY A 165 25.45 -5.60 -12.96
C GLY A 165 26.28 -5.09 -11.79
N THR A 166 25.99 -5.51 -10.57
CA THR A 166 26.78 -5.15 -9.39
C THR A 166 28.22 -5.71 -9.51
N PRO A 167 29.23 -4.90 -9.16
CA PRO A 167 30.63 -5.36 -9.20
C PRO A 167 30.86 -6.68 -8.48
N ALA A 168 31.69 -7.54 -9.09
CA ALA A 168 31.85 -8.95 -8.69
C ALA A 168 32.30 -9.15 -7.23
N PHE A 169 32.94 -8.18 -6.62
CA PHE A 169 33.41 -8.29 -5.23
C PHE A 169 32.24 -8.44 -4.24
N MET A 170 31.10 -7.79 -4.47
CA MET A 170 29.94 -7.91 -3.59
C MET A 170 29.17 -9.21 -3.77
N ARG A 171 29.31 -9.87 -4.94
CA ARG A 171 28.52 -11.07 -5.26
C ARG A 171 29.04 -12.32 -4.58
N GLN A 172 28.14 -13.25 -4.35
CA GLN A 172 28.53 -14.63 -4.00
C GLN A 172 29.07 -15.35 -5.26
N ALA A 173 30.07 -16.21 -5.07
CA ALA A 173 30.85 -16.77 -6.18
C ALA A 173 30.10 -17.64 -7.18
N ASP A 174 28.96 -18.23 -6.81
CA ASP A 174 28.23 -19.23 -7.61
C ASP A 174 26.82 -18.80 -7.99
N ASN A 175 26.64 -17.53 -8.30
CA ASN A 175 25.31 -16.99 -8.43
C ASN A 175 24.79 -17.03 -9.86
N SER A 176 23.86 -17.95 -10.11
CA SER A 176 23.10 -18.05 -11.37
C SER A 176 21.84 -17.17 -11.37
N GLU A 177 21.38 -16.74 -10.19
CA GLU A 177 20.18 -15.93 -10.04
C GLU A 177 20.46 -14.48 -10.41
N TRP A 178 19.40 -13.75 -10.79
CA TRP A 178 19.56 -12.37 -11.23
C TRP A 178 19.74 -11.40 -10.05
N VAL A 179 19.20 -11.74 -8.90
CA VAL A 179 19.36 -10.99 -7.63
C VAL A 179 19.68 -11.95 -6.49
N VAL A 180 20.57 -11.55 -5.60
CA VAL A 180 21.02 -12.35 -4.45
C VAL A 180 21.41 -11.48 -3.28
N PRO A 181 21.55 -12.09 -2.08
CA PRO A 181 22.19 -11.46 -0.95
C PRO A 181 23.67 -11.16 -1.22
N PRO A 182 24.27 -10.15 -0.56
CA PRO A 182 25.70 -9.91 -0.62
C PRO A 182 26.49 -11.11 -0.08
N SER A 183 27.75 -11.24 -0.49
CA SER A 183 28.63 -12.19 0.17
C SER A 183 28.88 -11.73 1.61
N GLU A 184 28.98 -12.67 2.53
CA GLU A 184 29.12 -12.40 3.97
C GLU A 184 30.24 -11.42 4.31
N LYS A 185 31.36 -11.52 3.58
CA LYS A 185 32.51 -10.59 3.75
C LYS A 185 32.15 -9.13 3.48
N TYR A 186 31.15 -8.85 2.65
CA TYR A 186 30.82 -7.51 2.18
C TYR A 186 29.45 -6.99 2.66
N GLU A 187 28.83 -7.68 3.60
CA GLU A 187 27.52 -7.28 4.13
C GLU A 187 27.51 -5.87 4.72
N GLU A 188 28.54 -5.52 5.49
CA GLU A 188 28.66 -4.18 6.08
C GLU A 188 28.88 -3.09 5.01
N MET A 189 29.72 -3.38 4.00
CA MET A 189 29.93 -2.46 2.88
C MET A 189 28.65 -2.29 2.06
N PHE A 190 27.89 -3.36 1.86
CA PHE A 190 26.60 -3.32 1.14
C PHE A 190 25.58 -2.41 1.84
N VAL A 191 25.38 -2.57 3.15
CA VAL A 191 24.42 -1.72 3.87
C VAL A 191 24.93 -0.29 4.04
N SER A 192 26.24 -0.09 4.15
CA SER A 192 26.85 1.23 4.18
C SER A 192 26.68 1.98 2.84
N CYS A 193 26.89 1.32 1.69
CA CYS A 193 26.67 1.97 0.40
C CYS A 193 25.19 2.31 0.17
N PHE A 194 24.27 1.52 0.70
CA PHE A 194 22.85 1.85 0.67
C PHE A 194 22.56 3.10 1.53
N ALA A 195 23.08 3.16 2.76
CA ALA A 195 22.94 4.34 3.60
C ALA A 195 23.54 5.60 2.97
N ASP A 196 24.74 5.49 2.33
CA ASP A 196 25.36 6.59 1.58
C ASP A 196 24.48 7.04 0.41
N CYS A 197 23.85 6.11 -0.30
CA CYS A 197 22.92 6.45 -1.39
C CYS A 197 21.71 7.22 -0.87
N ILE A 198 21.08 6.76 0.20
CA ILE A 198 19.93 7.45 0.79
C ILE A 198 20.32 8.83 1.31
N LYS A 199 21.49 8.94 1.96
CA LYS A 199 22.04 10.22 2.41
C LYS A 199 22.22 11.18 1.23
N TYR A 200 22.87 10.75 0.17
CA TYR A 200 23.07 11.54 -1.04
C TYR A 200 21.74 12.00 -1.65
N LEU A 201 20.79 11.09 -1.80
CA LEU A 201 19.48 11.41 -2.37
C LEU A 201 18.71 12.43 -1.51
N ARG A 202 18.75 12.30 -0.20
CA ARG A 202 18.01 13.18 0.71
C ARG A 202 18.70 14.51 0.95
N GLU A 203 19.99 14.50 1.26
CA GLU A 203 20.73 15.70 1.68
C GLU A 203 21.28 16.48 0.49
N GLU A 204 21.92 15.83 -0.48
CA GLU A 204 22.56 16.51 -1.61
C GLU A 204 21.56 16.80 -2.75
N LYS A 205 20.64 15.86 -3.01
CA LYS A 205 19.61 16.03 -4.04
C LYS A 205 18.31 16.65 -3.52
N GLY A 206 18.09 16.62 -2.20
CA GLY A 206 16.91 17.22 -1.56
C GLY A 206 15.63 16.38 -1.65
N TYR A 207 15.70 15.08 -1.95
CA TYR A 207 14.53 14.22 -2.09
C TYR A 207 13.94 13.80 -0.74
N THR A 208 13.31 14.75 -0.06
CA THR A 208 12.63 14.52 1.24
C THR A 208 11.39 13.62 1.12
N CYS A 209 10.95 13.33 -0.09
CA CYS A 209 9.88 12.36 -0.37
C CYS A 209 10.26 10.91 -0.02
N ILE A 210 11.56 10.57 0.06
CA ILE A 210 12.00 9.24 0.48
C ILE A 210 11.71 9.11 1.97
N ARG A 211 10.69 8.33 2.32
CA ARG A 211 10.20 8.17 3.71
C ARG A 211 10.30 6.75 4.23
N GLU A 212 10.44 5.79 3.35
CA GLU A 212 10.51 4.37 3.70
C GLU A 212 11.68 3.70 2.98
N ILE A 213 12.29 2.72 3.65
CA ILE A 213 13.40 1.93 3.12
C ILE A 213 13.09 0.46 3.35
N THR A 214 13.22 -0.33 2.30
CA THR A 214 13.08 -1.78 2.34
C THR A 214 14.39 -2.45 1.93
N LEU A 215 14.79 -3.48 2.67
CA LEU A 215 15.95 -4.31 2.35
C LEU A 215 15.48 -5.62 1.74
N PHE A 216 15.74 -5.80 0.47
CA PHE A 216 15.35 -6.90 -0.40
C PHE A 216 13.85 -7.01 -0.69
N ASN A 217 13.56 -7.29 -1.94
CA ASN A 217 12.27 -7.79 -2.38
C ASN A 217 12.19 -9.29 -2.10
N GLU A 218 11.13 -9.72 -1.44
CA GLU A 218 10.85 -11.13 -1.13
C GLU A 218 12.07 -11.90 -0.58
N PRO A 219 12.64 -11.44 0.54
CA PRO A 219 13.87 -12.02 1.08
C PRO A 219 13.72 -13.51 1.43
N ASN A 220 12.52 -13.98 1.78
CA ASN A 220 12.28 -15.39 2.02
C ASN A 220 12.56 -16.25 0.76
N ALA A 221 12.27 -15.77 -0.45
CA ALA A 221 12.62 -16.44 -1.69
C ALA A 221 14.14 -16.35 -1.97
N ILE A 222 14.73 -15.18 -1.88
CA ILE A 222 16.17 -14.94 -2.15
C ILE A 222 17.06 -15.72 -1.19
N TYR A 223 16.77 -15.69 0.10
CA TYR A 223 17.58 -16.38 1.11
C TYR A 223 17.40 -17.89 1.09
N ASN A 224 16.23 -18.37 0.69
CA ASN A 224 16.01 -19.81 0.50
C ASN A 224 16.89 -20.37 -0.62
N LEU A 225 17.06 -19.65 -1.71
CA LEU A 225 17.96 -20.06 -2.80
C LEU A 225 19.43 -20.01 -2.39
N GLY A 226 19.82 -19.07 -1.54
CA GLY A 226 21.19 -18.90 -1.03
C GLY A 226 21.53 -19.68 0.24
N ASN A 227 20.67 -20.60 0.70
CA ASN A 227 20.82 -21.29 2.00
C ASN A 227 20.89 -20.35 3.21
N LYS A 228 20.45 -19.12 3.09
CA LYS A 228 20.37 -18.18 4.20
C LYS A 228 18.98 -18.20 4.83
N SER A 229 18.92 -17.93 6.13
CA SER A 229 17.69 -17.98 6.93
C SER A 229 17.14 -16.59 7.20
N ASN A 230 15.94 -16.51 7.78
CA ASN A 230 15.41 -15.29 8.36
C ASN A 230 16.38 -14.65 9.36
N ASP A 231 17.08 -15.45 10.17
CA ASP A 231 18.08 -14.92 11.13
C ASP A 231 19.21 -14.18 10.41
N ALA A 232 19.68 -14.70 9.27
CA ALA A 232 20.69 -14.00 8.46
C ALA A 232 20.17 -12.72 7.84
N TYR A 233 18.93 -12.70 7.36
CA TYR A 233 18.25 -11.50 6.90
C TYR A 233 18.12 -10.45 8.01
N CYS A 234 17.63 -10.85 9.19
CA CYS A 234 17.50 -9.95 10.34
C CYS A 234 18.85 -9.41 10.84
N ALA A 235 19.90 -10.25 10.81
CA ALA A 235 21.25 -9.79 11.12
C ALA A 235 21.74 -8.71 10.14
N LEU A 236 21.42 -8.85 8.85
CA LEU A 236 21.75 -7.84 7.86
C LEU A 236 20.91 -6.55 8.02
N CYS A 237 19.62 -6.67 8.35
CA CYS A 237 18.79 -5.51 8.69
C CYS A 237 19.32 -4.76 9.92
N THR A 238 19.81 -5.48 10.92
CA THR A 238 20.47 -4.88 12.09
C THR A 238 21.75 -4.12 11.70
N LYS A 239 22.58 -4.69 10.82
CA LYS A 239 23.74 -3.98 10.26
C LYS A 239 23.31 -2.72 9.47
N MET A 240 22.23 -2.82 8.71
CA MET A 240 21.66 -1.67 7.99
C MET A 240 21.22 -0.57 8.97
N HIS A 241 20.57 -0.92 10.07
CA HIS A 241 20.17 0.04 11.10
C HIS A 241 21.38 0.84 11.61
N TYR A 242 22.45 0.17 12.02
CA TYR A 242 23.66 0.85 12.50
C TYR A 242 24.36 1.68 11.40
N ALA A 243 24.37 1.20 10.15
CA ALA A 243 24.92 1.97 9.04
C ALA A 243 24.13 3.27 8.80
N PHE A 244 22.78 3.21 8.88
CA PHE A 244 21.95 4.40 8.73
C PHE A 244 22.08 5.37 9.91
N GLU A 245 22.26 4.86 11.15
CA GLU A 245 22.61 5.70 12.32
C GLU A 245 23.97 6.39 12.14
N GLU A 246 25.01 5.65 11.76
CA GLU A 246 26.35 6.19 11.52
C GLU A 246 26.35 7.30 10.46
N LYS A 247 25.55 7.13 9.40
CA LYS A 247 25.43 8.14 8.33
C LYS A 247 24.48 9.30 8.72
N GLY A 248 23.74 9.19 9.82
CA GLY A 248 22.84 10.21 10.35
C GLY A 248 21.52 10.33 9.58
N VAL A 249 21.08 9.27 8.91
CA VAL A 249 19.83 9.25 8.11
C VAL A 249 18.76 8.30 8.66
N ARG A 250 19.03 7.62 9.80
CA ARG A 250 18.08 6.65 10.37
C ARG A 250 16.78 7.31 10.81
N ASP A 251 16.82 8.46 11.42
CA ASP A 251 15.65 9.19 11.92
C ASP A 251 14.80 9.82 10.80
N ASP A 252 15.33 9.87 9.59
CA ASP A 252 14.66 10.48 8.45
C ASP A 252 13.75 9.52 7.69
N VAL A 253 13.91 8.20 7.91
CA VAL A 253 13.24 7.15 7.15
C VAL A 253 12.71 6.05 8.05
N LEU A 254 11.59 5.45 7.66
CA LEU A 254 11.02 4.28 8.30
C LEU A 254 11.59 3.01 7.65
N PHE A 255 11.97 2.05 8.47
CA PHE A 255 12.37 0.73 8.01
C PHE A 255 11.13 -0.14 7.78
N ASN A 256 10.77 -0.29 6.54
CA ASN A 256 9.66 -1.08 6.05
C ASN A 256 10.19 -2.47 5.68
N LEU A 257 10.07 -3.42 6.58
CA LEU A 257 10.77 -4.69 6.53
C LEU A 257 9.81 -5.89 6.55
N SER A 258 10.36 -7.08 6.52
CA SER A 258 9.83 -8.34 6.11
C SER A 258 9.75 -8.44 4.60
N ASP A 259 8.90 -7.69 3.95
CA ASP A 259 8.72 -7.65 2.48
C ASP A 259 8.60 -9.07 1.87
N ASP A 260 8.01 -9.98 2.65
CA ASP A 260 8.01 -11.41 2.37
C ASP A 260 6.96 -11.80 1.33
N ALA A 261 7.27 -12.83 0.55
CA ALA A 261 6.33 -13.46 -0.36
C ALA A 261 5.41 -14.41 0.44
N ARG A 262 4.39 -13.85 1.10
CA ARG A 262 3.31 -14.58 1.78
C ARG A 262 3.79 -15.65 2.78
N ASP A 263 4.70 -15.29 3.64
CA ASP A 263 5.21 -16.19 4.66
C ASP A 263 5.01 -15.59 6.07
N PRO A 264 3.86 -15.84 6.72
CA PRO A 264 3.58 -15.31 8.06
C PRO A 264 4.63 -15.73 9.09
N VAL A 265 5.25 -16.90 8.92
CA VAL A 265 6.32 -17.37 9.80
C VAL A 265 7.59 -16.52 9.61
N TRP A 266 7.89 -16.13 8.39
CA TRP A 266 8.99 -15.22 8.11
C TRP A 266 8.72 -13.84 8.71
N MET A 267 7.51 -13.29 8.52
CA MET A 267 7.11 -12.03 9.09
C MET A 267 7.18 -12.06 10.63
N ALA A 268 6.62 -13.08 11.26
CA ALA A 268 6.67 -13.26 12.70
C ALA A 268 8.09 -13.23 13.26
N LYS A 269 9.00 -14.00 12.65
CA LYS A 269 10.42 -13.99 13.04
C LYS A 269 11.08 -12.64 12.82
N THR A 270 10.72 -11.94 11.74
CA THR A 270 11.25 -10.60 11.47
C THR A 270 10.80 -9.61 12.55
N LEU A 271 9.53 -9.61 12.92
CA LEU A 271 8.98 -8.79 14.01
C LEU A 271 9.70 -9.07 15.35
N MET A 272 9.86 -10.35 15.70
CA MET A 272 10.53 -10.74 16.95
C MET A 272 12.02 -10.38 16.97
N ASN A 273 12.73 -10.61 15.87
CA ASN A 273 14.18 -10.42 15.81
C ASN A 273 14.60 -8.95 15.60
N LEU A 274 13.70 -8.10 15.10
CA LEU A 274 13.94 -6.69 14.79
C LEU A 274 13.10 -5.76 15.66
N GLU A 275 12.69 -6.20 16.86
CA GLU A 275 12.00 -5.35 17.83
C GLU A 275 12.81 -4.06 18.10
N GLY A 276 12.18 -2.90 17.94
CA GLY A 276 12.80 -1.58 18.08
C GLY A 276 13.63 -1.13 16.86
N ILE A 277 13.69 -1.93 15.78
CA ILE A 277 14.35 -1.58 14.52
C ILE A 277 13.33 -1.43 13.39
N ILE A 278 12.38 -2.35 13.30
CA ILE A 278 11.32 -2.34 12.29
C ILE A 278 10.28 -1.28 12.61
N ASP A 279 9.94 -0.43 11.65
CA ASP A 279 8.93 0.62 11.80
C ASP A 279 7.61 0.27 11.07
N VAL A 280 7.67 -0.54 10.03
CA VAL A 280 6.53 -0.99 9.22
C VAL A 280 6.73 -2.45 8.84
N ALA A 281 5.73 -3.29 9.08
CA ALA A 281 5.73 -4.68 8.63
C ALA A 281 5.05 -4.80 7.26
N ASN A 282 5.69 -5.51 6.35
CA ASN A 282 5.29 -5.58 4.96
C ASN A 282 5.32 -7.02 4.45
N SER A 283 4.24 -7.43 3.81
CA SER A 283 4.13 -8.72 3.12
C SER A 283 3.57 -8.53 1.72
N HIS A 284 3.73 -9.53 0.86
CA HIS A 284 3.19 -9.53 -0.51
C HIS A 284 2.09 -10.56 -0.64
N THR A 285 1.10 -10.29 -1.49
CA THR A 285 0.04 -11.27 -1.77
C THR A 285 -0.66 -11.00 -3.08
N TYR A 286 -1.12 -12.10 -3.70
CA TYR A 286 -1.86 -12.06 -4.94
C TYR A 286 -3.09 -12.95 -4.83
N SER A 287 -4.26 -12.42 -5.19
CA SER A 287 -5.51 -13.16 -5.25
C SER A 287 -6.05 -13.72 -3.93
N LEU A 288 -6.75 -12.90 -3.20
CA LEU A 288 -7.34 -13.25 -1.91
C LEU A 288 -8.86 -13.14 -1.87
N GLY A 289 -9.48 -12.81 -2.99
CA GLY A 289 -10.88 -12.43 -3.01
C GLY A 289 -11.84 -13.50 -2.52
N ASP A 290 -11.67 -14.73 -3.01
CA ASP A 290 -12.69 -15.79 -2.85
C ASP A 290 -12.67 -16.51 -1.51
N THR A 291 -11.64 -16.28 -0.69
CA THR A 291 -11.44 -17.02 0.55
C THR A 291 -11.72 -16.23 1.81
N PHE A 292 -12.19 -14.99 1.68
CA PHE A 292 -12.47 -14.13 2.82
C PHE A 292 -13.91 -14.31 3.32
N ASN A 293 -14.06 -14.71 4.58
CA ASN A 293 -15.36 -14.81 5.22
C ASN A 293 -15.76 -13.44 5.78
N GLN A 294 -16.85 -12.86 5.25
CA GLN A 294 -17.31 -11.52 5.63
C GLN A 294 -17.89 -11.46 7.05
N GLU A 295 -18.43 -12.56 7.56
CA GLU A 295 -19.03 -12.61 8.90
C GLU A 295 -17.97 -12.69 9.99
N THR A 296 -16.97 -13.57 9.82
CA THR A 296 -15.89 -13.76 10.79
C THR A 296 -14.74 -12.78 10.58
N GLN A 297 -14.68 -12.12 9.44
CA GLN A 297 -13.55 -11.28 9.00
C GLN A 297 -12.22 -12.06 8.97
N GLU A 298 -12.30 -13.32 8.55
CA GLU A 298 -11.17 -14.23 8.46
C GLU A 298 -11.04 -14.81 7.06
N TYR A 299 -9.80 -15.09 6.63
CA TYR A 299 -9.59 -15.88 5.44
C TYR A 299 -9.82 -17.36 5.72
N MET A 300 -10.65 -17.96 4.89
CA MET A 300 -10.79 -19.42 4.89
C MET A 300 -9.55 -20.02 4.23
N HIS A 301 -9.06 -21.11 4.82
CA HIS A 301 -7.95 -21.85 4.26
C HIS A 301 -8.40 -22.51 2.94
N ASP A 302 -7.89 -22.00 1.83
CA ASP A 302 -8.20 -22.50 0.50
C ASP A 302 -6.94 -23.03 -0.18
N MET A 303 -6.96 -24.31 -0.50
CA MET A 303 -5.88 -24.97 -1.24
C MET A 303 -5.71 -24.38 -2.66
N SER A 304 -6.78 -23.84 -3.26
CA SER A 304 -6.72 -23.20 -4.56
C SER A 304 -5.85 -21.93 -4.54
N ASN A 305 -5.81 -21.23 -3.42
CA ASN A 305 -4.89 -20.10 -3.24
C ASN A 305 -3.41 -20.54 -3.18
N GLN A 306 -3.11 -21.71 -2.70
CA GLN A 306 -1.74 -22.26 -2.73
C GLN A 306 -1.27 -22.48 -4.17
N GLU A 307 -2.13 -23.01 -5.04
CA GLU A 307 -1.82 -23.17 -6.47
C GLU A 307 -1.69 -21.84 -7.18
N ILE A 308 -2.58 -20.89 -6.89
CA ILE A 308 -2.55 -19.53 -7.46
C ILE A 308 -1.31 -18.78 -6.99
N CYS A 309 -0.82 -19.09 -5.82
CA CYS A 309 0.20 -18.37 -5.10
C CYS A 309 1.59 -19.01 -5.12
N TYR A 310 1.98 -19.68 -6.17
CA TYR A 310 3.33 -20.28 -6.34
C TYR A 310 3.63 -21.44 -5.38
N ASP A 311 2.68 -22.32 -5.10
CA ASP A 311 2.86 -23.54 -4.32
C ASP A 311 3.53 -23.33 -2.94
N LEU A 312 3.24 -22.22 -2.25
CA LEU A 312 3.74 -22.02 -0.90
C LEU A 312 2.93 -22.86 0.10
N PRO A 313 3.49 -23.93 0.66
CA PRO A 313 2.71 -24.97 1.35
C PRO A 313 2.13 -24.55 2.70
N ASN A 314 2.47 -23.38 3.25
CA ASN A 314 2.13 -22.97 4.62
C ASN A 314 1.46 -21.60 4.70
N TYR A 315 0.85 -21.14 3.62
CA TYR A 315 0.28 -19.81 3.61
C TYR A 315 -1.03 -19.74 4.40
N ASN A 316 -1.06 -18.91 5.44
CA ASN A 316 -2.24 -18.64 6.25
C ASN A 316 -2.37 -17.15 6.57
N LEU A 317 -3.35 -16.50 5.93
CA LEU A 317 -3.62 -15.07 6.15
C LEU A 317 -4.15 -14.76 7.55
N ASN A 318 -4.84 -15.70 8.18
CA ASN A 318 -5.28 -15.53 9.57
C ASN A 318 -4.08 -15.51 10.52
N GLU A 319 -3.03 -16.27 10.21
CA GLU A 319 -1.76 -16.21 10.93
C GLU A 319 -1.07 -14.85 10.74
N TRP A 320 -1.09 -14.30 9.52
CA TRP A 320 -0.61 -12.94 9.28
C TRP A 320 -1.37 -11.92 10.14
N LYS A 321 -2.71 -12.00 10.16
CA LYS A 321 -3.54 -11.13 11.00
C LYS A 321 -3.23 -11.29 12.47
N GLN A 322 -3.04 -12.51 12.95
CA GLN A 322 -2.67 -12.77 14.34
C GLN A 322 -1.38 -12.02 14.72
N TRP A 323 -0.37 -12.06 13.87
CA TRP A 323 0.88 -11.35 14.12
C TRP A 323 0.72 -9.83 14.04
N ALA A 324 -0.11 -9.33 13.13
CA ALA A 324 -0.44 -7.92 13.09
C ALA A 324 -1.11 -7.46 14.40
N ASP A 325 -2.05 -8.25 14.91
CA ASP A 325 -2.74 -7.97 16.19
C ASP A 325 -1.79 -8.06 17.42
N GLU A 326 -0.71 -8.87 17.36
CA GLU A 326 0.30 -8.95 18.44
C GLU A 326 1.28 -7.75 18.46
N TYR A 327 1.43 -7.04 17.34
CA TYR A 327 2.30 -5.86 17.21
C TYR A 327 1.51 -4.62 16.75
N PRO A 328 0.51 -4.17 17.55
CA PRO A 328 -0.43 -3.13 17.11
C PRO A 328 0.21 -1.75 16.91
N ASP A 329 1.37 -1.51 17.47
CA ASP A 329 2.11 -0.25 17.32
C ASP A 329 2.91 -0.17 16.02
N ILE A 330 3.02 -1.28 15.28
CA ILE A 330 3.71 -1.36 13.99
C ILE A 330 2.67 -1.41 12.87
N PRO A 331 2.60 -0.44 11.97
CA PRO A 331 1.73 -0.53 10.80
C PRO A 331 2.02 -1.79 9.97
N HIS A 332 0.97 -2.50 9.60
CA HIS A 332 1.04 -3.69 8.75
C HIS A 332 0.44 -3.37 7.39
N ILE A 333 1.24 -3.58 6.34
CA ILE A 333 0.85 -3.25 4.96
C ILE A 333 1.08 -4.41 4.00
N TRP A 334 0.41 -4.35 2.86
CA TRP A 334 0.72 -5.19 1.71
C TRP A 334 1.57 -4.40 0.72
N GLY A 335 2.88 -4.62 0.73
CA GLY A 335 3.85 -3.91 -0.12
C GLY A 335 3.72 -4.23 -1.59
N GLU A 336 3.20 -5.43 -1.89
CA GLU A 336 2.74 -5.82 -3.21
C GLU A 336 1.43 -6.58 -3.11
N PHE A 337 0.47 -6.24 -3.96
CA PHE A 337 -0.73 -7.03 -4.15
C PHE A 337 -1.28 -6.90 -5.57
N GLY A 338 -2.06 -7.88 -5.97
CA GLY A 338 -2.69 -7.92 -7.28
C GLY A 338 -3.46 -9.23 -7.50
N THR A 339 -3.98 -9.40 -8.70
CA THR A 339 -4.46 -10.71 -9.16
C THR A 339 -3.36 -11.40 -9.96
N PRO A 340 -3.23 -12.74 -9.92
CA PRO A 340 -2.33 -13.44 -10.81
C PRO A 340 -2.67 -13.07 -12.26
N ASN A 341 -1.63 -12.74 -13.02
CA ASN A 341 -1.81 -12.58 -14.45
C ASN A 341 -1.50 -13.88 -15.18
N GLY A 342 -1.80 -13.88 -16.46
CA GLY A 342 -1.60 -15.05 -17.30
C GLY A 342 -0.16 -15.42 -17.65
N ALA A 343 0.84 -14.94 -16.94
CA ALA A 343 2.25 -15.30 -17.19
C ALA A 343 2.59 -16.75 -16.78
N GLY A 344 1.65 -17.48 -16.22
CA GLY A 344 1.80 -18.89 -15.84
C GLY A 344 0.56 -19.71 -16.17
N SER A 345 0.47 -20.91 -15.60
CA SER A 345 -0.65 -21.83 -15.76
C SER A 345 -1.97 -21.37 -15.10
N HIS A 346 -1.94 -20.31 -14.31
CA HIS A 346 -3.05 -19.86 -13.48
C HIS A 346 -3.57 -18.51 -13.96
N LYS A 347 -4.45 -18.52 -14.97
CA LYS A 347 -5.13 -17.33 -15.47
C LYS A 347 -6.43 -17.13 -14.73
N THR A 348 -6.45 -16.20 -13.79
CA THR A 348 -7.70 -15.81 -13.13
C THR A 348 -8.49 -14.85 -14.00
N PHE A 349 -7.85 -13.80 -14.52
CA PHE A 349 -8.49 -12.81 -15.37
C PHE A 349 -7.57 -12.39 -16.52
N ASP A 350 -8.16 -12.17 -17.69
CA ASP A 350 -7.48 -11.44 -18.76
C ASP A 350 -7.18 -10.00 -18.30
N LYS A 351 -6.07 -9.42 -18.79
CA LYS A 351 -5.65 -8.06 -18.42
C LYS A 351 -6.68 -6.97 -18.72
N TYR A 352 -7.55 -7.20 -19.70
CA TYR A 352 -8.64 -6.32 -20.07
C TYR A 352 -10.00 -6.78 -19.54
N SER A 353 -10.03 -7.85 -18.76
CA SER A 353 -11.29 -8.30 -18.15
C SER A 353 -11.85 -7.26 -17.19
N PRO A 354 -13.10 -6.81 -17.39
CA PRO A 354 -13.78 -5.96 -16.42
C PRO A 354 -13.81 -6.54 -15.00
N GLY A 355 -13.97 -7.85 -14.88
CA GLY A 355 -13.97 -8.55 -13.59
C GLY A 355 -12.67 -8.39 -12.81
N ARG A 356 -11.53 -8.20 -13.48
CA ARG A 356 -10.26 -7.93 -12.80
C ARG A 356 -10.28 -6.60 -12.04
N GLY A 357 -10.93 -5.57 -12.60
CA GLY A 357 -11.09 -4.29 -11.91
C GLY A 357 -11.93 -4.42 -10.65
N LEU A 358 -13.04 -5.17 -10.73
CA LEU A 358 -13.91 -5.42 -9.58
C LEU A 358 -13.18 -6.24 -8.51
N GLU A 359 -12.46 -7.29 -8.92
CA GLU A 359 -11.70 -8.15 -8.02
C GLU A 359 -10.62 -7.40 -7.24
N ILE A 360 -9.88 -6.51 -7.88
CA ILE A 360 -8.89 -5.67 -7.19
C ILE A 360 -9.55 -4.77 -6.13
N ALA A 361 -10.70 -4.18 -6.43
CA ALA A 361 -11.43 -3.42 -5.42
C ALA A 361 -11.87 -4.29 -4.24
N ARG A 362 -12.40 -5.49 -4.52
CA ARG A 362 -12.81 -6.47 -3.51
C ARG A 362 -11.64 -6.90 -2.61
N ILE A 363 -10.49 -7.25 -3.21
CA ILE A 363 -9.28 -7.61 -2.49
C ILE A 363 -8.83 -6.46 -1.58
N ALA A 364 -8.76 -5.24 -2.11
CA ALA A 364 -8.34 -4.08 -1.34
C ALA A 364 -9.23 -3.81 -0.12
N LEU A 365 -10.56 -3.90 -0.28
CA LEU A 365 -11.47 -3.74 0.85
C LEU A 365 -11.34 -4.89 1.87
N ASN A 366 -11.16 -6.13 1.41
CA ASN A 366 -10.93 -7.26 2.30
C ASN A 366 -9.63 -7.11 3.11
N MET A 367 -8.55 -6.58 2.49
CA MET A 367 -7.30 -6.29 3.20
C MET A 367 -7.52 -5.30 4.35
N PHE A 368 -8.26 -4.23 4.12
CA PHE A 368 -8.60 -3.29 5.20
C PHE A 368 -9.47 -3.93 6.27
N ASN A 369 -10.43 -4.78 5.89
CA ASN A 369 -11.28 -5.51 6.84
C ASN A 369 -10.48 -6.48 7.73
N MET A 370 -9.35 -7.01 7.25
CA MET A 370 -8.51 -7.88 8.06
C MET A 370 -7.43 -7.12 8.86
N GLY A 371 -7.43 -5.80 8.86
CA GLY A 371 -6.52 -4.99 9.67
C GLY A 371 -5.27 -4.48 8.94
N SER A 372 -5.20 -4.59 7.61
CA SER A 372 -4.15 -3.91 6.86
C SER A 372 -4.32 -2.40 6.95
N GLN A 373 -3.22 -1.69 7.16
CA GLN A 373 -3.20 -0.23 7.19
C GLN A 373 -2.73 0.39 5.87
N GLY A 374 -2.38 -0.42 4.89
CA GLY A 374 -1.94 0.10 3.60
C GLY A 374 -1.66 -0.96 2.57
N MET A 375 -1.45 -0.51 1.33
CA MET A 375 -1.16 -1.41 0.23
C MET A 375 -0.50 -0.71 -0.95
N SER A 376 0.26 -1.45 -1.74
CA SER A 376 0.81 -1.01 -3.01
C SER A 376 0.45 -2.00 -4.11
N TYR A 377 -0.28 -1.54 -5.09
CA TYR A 377 -0.64 -2.37 -6.24
C TYR A 377 0.59 -2.65 -7.12
N TRP A 378 0.81 -3.90 -7.48
CA TRP A 378 1.79 -4.32 -8.47
C TRP A 378 1.11 -4.36 -9.84
N VAL A 379 1.34 -3.45 -10.78
CA VAL A 379 2.36 -2.41 -10.86
C VAL A 379 1.76 -1.19 -11.58
N LEU A 380 2.37 -0.02 -11.53
CA LEU A 380 1.86 1.21 -12.14
C LEU A 380 1.54 1.03 -13.63
N PHE A 381 2.48 0.46 -14.40
CA PHE A 381 2.26 0.08 -15.78
C PHE A 381 2.92 -1.27 -16.08
N SER A 382 2.47 -1.96 -17.12
CA SER A 382 3.04 -3.25 -17.48
C SER A 382 4.50 -3.13 -17.86
N GLN A 383 5.31 -4.03 -17.35
CA GLN A 383 6.76 -4.00 -17.45
C GLN A 383 7.29 -5.30 -18.03
N TYR A 384 8.38 -5.23 -18.79
CA TYR A 384 9.07 -6.40 -19.31
C TYR A 384 10.13 -6.86 -18.32
N TYR A 385 9.97 -8.09 -17.85
CA TYR A 385 10.99 -8.81 -17.11
C TYR A 385 11.46 -10.01 -17.93
N GLY A 386 12.75 -10.14 -18.13
CA GLY A 386 13.30 -11.36 -18.70
C GLY A 386 13.67 -11.31 -20.18
N ARG A 387 13.87 -12.49 -20.73
CA ARG A 387 14.55 -12.74 -22.01
C ARG A 387 13.57 -12.83 -23.12
N GLY A 388 13.71 -11.94 -24.11
CA GLY A 388 12.93 -12.02 -25.33
C GLY A 388 12.53 -10.65 -25.87
N ASP A 389 11.96 -10.68 -27.05
CA ASP A 389 11.30 -9.53 -27.63
C ASP A 389 9.87 -9.39 -27.06
N PHE A 390 9.15 -8.37 -27.50
CA PHE A 390 7.76 -8.13 -27.11
C PHE A 390 6.82 -9.32 -27.41
N ASN A 391 7.21 -10.26 -28.25
CA ASN A 391 6.40 -11.41 -28.61
C ASN A 391 6.72 -12.64 -27.77
N THR A 392 7.92 -12.73 -27.22
CA THR A 392 8.41 -13.89 -26.47
C THR A 392 8.86 -13.57 -25.05
N GLY A 393 8.93 -12.29 -24.68
CA GLY A 393 9.36 -11.82 -23.38
C GLY A 393 8.34 -12.09 -22.29
N ASN A 394 8.83 -12.19 -21.08
CA ASN A 394 7.98 -12.21 -19.89
C ASN A 394 7.51 -10.80 -19.58
N ILE A 395 6.42 -10.39 -20.19
CA ILE A 395 5.76 -9.17 -19.75
C ILE A 395 4.97 -9.47 -18.47
N MET A 396 5.19 -8.65 -17.46
CA MET A 396 4.33 -8.62 -16.28
C MET A 396 3.10 -7.77 -16.61
N ASP A 397 2.07 -8.41 -17.16
CA ASP A 397 0.83 -7.79 -17.63
C ASP A 397 -0.11 -7.36 -16.48
N MET A 398 0.46 -6.88 -15.38
CA MET A 398 -0.27 -6.49 -14.18
C MET A 398 -0.44 -4.97 -14.03
N GLY A 399 0.12 -4.18 -14.96
CA GLY A 399 0.04 -2.72 -14.90
C GLY A 399 -1.39 -2.18 -14.88
N LEU A 400 -1.56 -1.02 -14.23
CA LEU A 400 -2.80 -0.24 -14.30
C LEU A 400 -3.07 0.19 -15.75
N TRP A 401 -2.01 0.35 -16.53
CA TRP A 401 -2.08 0.53 -17.99
C TRP A 401 -1.03 -0.31 -18.70
N GLY A 402 -1.25 -0.52 -19.99
CA GLY A 402 -0.39 -1.30 -20.85
C GLY A 402 0.97 -0.65 -21.10
N PHE A 403 1.84 -1.36 -21.79
CA PHE A 403 3.15 -0.88 -22.23
C PHE A 403 3.04 -0.08 -23.55
N ALA A 404 4.18 0.38 -24.09
CA ALA A 404 4.25 1.21 -25.29
C ALA A 404 3.63 0.56 -26.54
N ASP A 405 3.77 -0.75 -26.71
CA ASP A 405 3.17 -1.52 -27.80
C ASP A 405 1.63 -1.58 -27.74
N GLU A 406 1.05 -1.37 -26.56
CA GLU A 406 -0.39 -1.25 -26.34
C GLU A 406 -0.87 0.23 -26.32
N GLY A 407 0.02 1.18 -26.64
CA GLY A 407 -0.30 2.62 -26.61
C GLY A 407 -0.59 3.14 -25.20
N TYR A 408 -0.09 2.49 -24.17
CA TYR A 408 -0.33 2.82 -22.77
C TYR A 408 -1.82 2.88 -22.38
N ASN A 409 -2.69 2.12 -23.03
CA ASN A 409 -4.12 2.13 -22.72
C ASN A 409 -4.39 1.67 -21.29
N CYS A 410 -5.25 2.41 -20.58
CA CYS A 410 -5.70 2.06 -19.24
C CYS A 410 -6.49 0.77 -19.26
N ARG A 411 -6.30 -0.02 -18.22
CA ARG A 411 -6.98 -1.31 -18.01
C ARG A 411 -8.11 -1.17 -17.00
N PRO A 412 -9.05 -2.11 -16.94
CA PRO A 412 -10.15 -2.07 -15.97
C PRO A 412 -9.70 -1.81 -14.54
N VAL A 413 -8.57 -2.37 -14.13
CA VAL A 413 -7.97 -2.16 -12.81
C VAL A 413 -7.57 -0.70 -12.55
N TYR A 414 -7.18 0.06 -13.56
CA TYR A 414 -6.87 1.49 -13.42
C TYR A 414 -8.10 2.26 -12.89
N TYR A 415 -9.25 1.99 -13.47
CA TYR A 415 -10.48 2.70 -13.14
C TYR A 415 -10.95 2.41 -11.71
N SER A 416 -10.96 1.14 -11.31
CA SER A 416 -11.38 0.75 -9.95
C SER A 416 -10.35 1.18 -8.90
N TYR A 417 -9.06 0.94 -9.15
CA TYR A 417 -8.00 1.26 -8.19
C TYR A 417 -7.80 2.77 -8.03
N SER A 418 -8.01 3.55 -9.10
CA SER A 418 -7.96 5.01 -9.01
C SER A 418 -9.04 5.58 -8.07
N MET A 419 -10.18 4.93 -7.92
CA MET A 419 -11.18 5.34 -6.92
C MET A 419 -10.62 5.13 -5.50
N ILE A 420 -9.89 4.05 -5.25
CA ILE A 420 -9.27 3.76 -3.96
C ILE A 420 -8.21 4.81 -3.64
N THR A 421 -7.26 5.06 -4.54
CA THR A 421 -6.17 6.02 -4.30
C THR A 421 -6.64 7.46 -4.17
N ARG A 422 -7.77 7.82 -4.77
CA ARG A 422 -8.35 9.18 -4.71
C ARG A 422 -9.08 9.48 -3.42
N PHE A 423 -9.73 8.48 -2.81
CA PHE A 423 -10.68 8.71 -1.73
C PHE A 423 -10.33 8.01 -0.42
N ILE A 424 -9.25 7.22 -0.39
CA ILE A 424 -8.67 6.63 0.81
C ILE A 424 -7.30 7.26 1.00
N GLU A 425 -7.17 8.10 2.01
CA GLU A 425 -5.99 8.93 2.23
C GLU A 425 -5.24 8.48 3.50
N GLU A 426 -3.97 8.80 3.54
CA GLU A 426 -3.16 8.60 4.74
C GLU A 426 -3.79 9.28 5.96
N SER A 427 -3.73 8.61 7.09
CA SER A 427 -4.34 9.02 8.37
C SER A 427 -5.88 8.99 8.41
N ASP A 428 -6.55 8.47 7.38
CA ASP A 428 -7.95 8.10 7.49
C ASP A 428 -8.10 7.00 8.54
N ALA A 429 -9.00 7.17 9.52
CA ALA A 429 -9.39 6.09 10.42
C ALA A 429 -10.14 5.01 9.62
N ILE A 430 -9.81 3.75 9.85
CA ILE A 430 -10.36 2.59 9.16
C ILE A 430 -11.49 2.01 9.99
N PHE A 431 -12.65 1.82 9.38
CA PHE A 431 -13.81 1.19 10.01
C PHE A 431 -14.17 -0.09 9.22
N PRO A 432 -13.66 -1.25 9.64
CA PRO A 432 -14.06 -2.54 9.09
C PRO A 432 -15.56 -2.77 9.23
N ILE A 433 -16.17 -3.33 8.20
CA ILE A 433 -17.62 -3.57 8.19
C ILE A 433 -17.91 -5.03 7.92
N LYS A 434 -18.65 -5.68 8.82
CA LYS A 434 -19.16 -7.02 8.61
C LYS A 434 -20.42 -7.00 7.77
N SER A 435 -20.46 -7.84 6.76
CA SER A 435 -21.65 -8.04 5.91
C SER A 435 -22.31 -9.38 6.23
N SER A 436 -23.63 -9.40 6.15
CA SER A 436 -24.43 -10.64 6.21
C SER A 436 -24.61 -11.33 4.85
N ASP A 437 -24.11 -10.70 3.77
CA ASP A 437 -24.13 -11.22 2.40
C ASP A 437 -22.69 -11.34 1.92
N ASP A 438 -22.24 -12.54 1.59
CA ASP A 438 -20.86 -12.85 1.15
C ASP A 438 -20.46 -12.14 -0.14
N ASN A 439 -21.44 -11.71 -0.94
CA ASN A 439 -21.19 -10.93 -2.15
C ASN A 439 -20.99 -9.44 -1.88
N ILE A 440 -21.27 -8.96 -0.67
CA ILE A 440 -21.14 -7.55 -0.30
C ILE A 440 -19.92 -7.38 0.63
N VAL A 441 -18.93 -6.65 0.14
CA VAL A 441 -17.74 -6.25 0.89
C VAL A 441 -17.78 -4.75 1.10
N ALA A 442 -17.62 -4.29 2.34
CA ALA A 442 -17.65 -2.86 2.64
C ALA A 442 -16.60 -2.46 3.68
N VAL A 443 -16.13 -1.23 3.59
CA VAL A 443 -15.26 -0.56 4.58
C VAL A 443 -15.59 0.92 4.57
N ALA A 444 -15.52 1.59 5.71
CA ALA A 444 -15.61 3.04 5.76
C ALA A 444 -14.30 3.66 6.26
N PHE A 445 -14.05 4.88 5.81
CA PHE A 445 -12.86 5.64 6.15
C PHE A 445 -13.23 7.06 6.58
N ARG A 446 -12.51 7.60 7.56
CA ARG A 446 -12.81 8.93 8.10
C ARG A 446 -11.56 9.73 8.45
N GLN A 447 -11.56 11.00 8.04
CA GLN A 447 -10.63 12.00 8.53
C GLN A 447 -11.38 13.27 8.93
N GLY A 448 -11.49 13.53 10.23
CA GLY A 448 -12.30 14.64 10.74
C GLY A 448 -13.79 14.47 10.39
N ASP A 449 -14.34 15.38 9.59
CA ASP A 449 -15.71 15.35 9.06
C ASP A 449 -15.80 14.77 7.64
N LYS A 450 -14.67 14.32 7.08
CA LYS A 450 -14.58 13.72 5.75
C LYS A 450 -14.70 12.21 5.84
N TRP A 451 -15.58 11.68 5.00
CA TRP A 451 -15.87 10.25 4.95
C TRP A 451 -15.76 9.68 3.54
N SER A 452 -15.36 8.42 3.46
CA SER A 452 -15.50 7.58 2.27
C SER A 452 -16.09 6.24 2.68
N TYR A 453 -17.25 5.89 2.13
CA TYR A 453 -17.93 4.61 2.31
C TYR A 453 -17.76 3.80 1.03
N CYS A 454 -17.05 2.70 1.13
CA CYS A 454 -16.70 1.85 0.01
C CYS A 454 -17.52 0.56 0.08
N VAL A 455 -18.12 0.14 -1.02
CA VAL A 455 -18.85 -1.12 -1.11
C VAL A 455 -18.65 -1.78 -2.48
N VAL A 456 -18.37 -3.07 -2.46
CA VAL A 456 -18.35 -3.94 -3.63
C VAL A 456 -19.56 -4.86 -3.56
N ASN A 457 -20.36 -4.91 -4.62
CA ASN A 457 -21.31 -5.97 -4.86
C ASN A 457 -20.74 -6.93 -5.91
N ASN A 458 -20.25 -8.08 -5.45
CA ASN A 458 -19.67 -9.11 -6.31
C ASN A 458 -20.71 -10.11 -6.84
N GLY A 459 -21.97 -10.01 -6.39
CA GLY A 459 -23.08 -10.79 -6.92
C GLY A 459 -23.63 -10.20 -8.23
N ASP A 460 -24.46 -10.95 -8.90
CA ASP A 460 -25.06 -10.54 -10.18
C ASP A 460 -26.35 -9.70 -9.99
N GLU A 461 -26.94 -9.74 -8.80
CA GLU A 461 -28.20 -9.04 -8.50
C GLU A 461 -27.96 -7.72 -7.78
N ALA A 462 -28.75 -6.71 -8.09
CA ALA A 462 -28.77 -5.46 -7.34
C ALA A 462 -29.21 -5.70 -5.90
N LYS A 463 -28.59 -5.00 -4.95
CA LYS A 463 -28.90 -5.06 -3.53
C LYS A 463 -29.23 -3.68 -2.99
N LYS A 464 -30.32 -3.58 -2.22
CA LYS A 464 -30.61 -2.39 -1.43
C LYS A 464 -29.76 -2.39 -0.17
N VAL A 465 -28.69 -1.60 -0.19
CA VAL A 465 -27.70 -1.53 0.89
C VAL A 465 -27.97 -0.32 1.76
N SER A 466 -27.92 -0.51 3.08
CA SER A 466 -28.05 0.57 4.05
C SER A 466 -26.81 0.63 4.95
N PHE A 467 -26.06 1.72 4.87
CA PHE A 467 -25.03 2.05 5.85
C PHE A 467 -25.67 2.71 7.07
N VAL A 468 -25.32 2.24 8.27
CA VAL A 468 -25.73 2.82 9.55
C VAL A 468 -24.49 3.34 10.25
N ASN A 469 -24.37 4.66 10.33
CA ASN A 469 -23.24 5.30 10.99
C ASN A 469 -23.46 5.45 12.50
N MET A 470 -22.34 5.62 13.24
CA MET A 470 -22.36 5.94 14.67
C MET A 470 -22.87 7.37 14.94
N ASP A 471 -22.64 8.30 14.04
CA ASP A 471 -23.03 9.70 14.10
C ASP A 471 -23.90 10.07 12.89
N ASN A 472 -24.47 11.28 12.87
CA ASN A 472 -25.16 11.77 11.69
C ASN A 472 -24.20 11.91 10.52
N PHE A 473 -24.64 11.52 9.35
CA PHE A 473 -23.89 11.72 8.13
C PHE A 473 -23.71 13.19 7.79
N PRO A 474 -22.68 13.55 7.02
CA PRO A 474 -22.40 14.94 6.65
C PRO A 474 -23.43 15.57 5.69
N GLY A 475 -24.54 14.92 5.40
CA GLY A 475 -25.58 15.41 4.49
C GLY A 475 -25.53 14.70 3.13
N GLU A 476 -25.07 15.40 2.09
CA GLU A 476 -24.95 14.84 0.75
C GLU A 476 -23.54 14.28 0.53
N LEU A 477 -23.47 13.06 -0.05
CA LEU A 477 -22.25 12.39 -0.46
C LEU A 477 -22.25 12.21 -1.98
N THR A 478 -21.13 12.53 -2.61
CA THR A 478 -20.93 12.24 -4.04
C THR A 478 -20.74 10.74 -4.24
N ARG A 479 -21.35 10.20 -5.27
CA ARG A 479 -21.32 8.78 -5.65
C ARG A 479 -20.40 8.57 -6.84
N TYR A 480 -19.50 7.59 -6.75
CA TYR A 480 -18.62 7.12 -7.82
C TYR A 480 -18.83 5.63 -8.02
N VAL A 481 -18.87 5.16 -9.26
CA VAL A 481 -19.21 3.76 -9.59
C VAL A 481 -18.24 3.20 -10.62
N TYR A 482 -17.57 2.13 -10.27
CA TYR A 482 -17.02 1.19 -11.23
C TYR A 482 -18.06 0.13 -11.53
N ASP A 483 -18.46 0.02 -12.79
CA ASP A 483 -19.45 -0.95 -13.28
C ASP A 483 -18.77 -1.90 -14.26
N GLU A 484 -18.76 -3.20 -13.94
CA GLU A 484 -18.15 -4.23 -14.78
C GLU A 484 -18.77 -4.29 -16.19
N ALA A 485 -20.05 -3.98 -16.30
CA ALA A 485 -20.73 -3.96 -17.60
C ALA A 485 -20.42 -2.72 -18.45
N ASN A 486 -19.95 -1.63 -17.83
CA ASN A 486 -19.74 -0.32 -18.48
C ASN A 486 -18.40 0.32 -18.12
N VAL A 487 -17.30 -0.44 -18.24
CA VAL A 487 -15.96 0.08 -17.95
C VAL A 487 -15.59 1.20 -18.93
N PRO A 488 -15.09 2.36 -18.44
CA PRO A 488 -14.63 3.42 -19.32
C PRO A 488 -13.47 2.98 -20.23
N THR A 489 -13.35 3.64 -21.37
CA THR A 489 -12.27 3.40 -22.36
C THR A 489 -11.56 4.68 -22.78
N ASP A 490 -11.83 5.78 -22.08
CA ASP A 490 -11.32 7.11 -22.40
C ASP A 490 -9.98 7.43 -21.71
N ASN A 491 -9.42 6.49 -20.95
CA ASN A 491 -8.20 6.64 -20.16
C ASN A 491 -8.31 7.71 -19.04
N GLN A 492 -9.52 8.12 -18.66
CA GLN A 492 -9.76 9.09 -17.59
C GLN A 492 -10.25 8.38 -16.31
N VAL A 493 -9.94 8.92 -15.15
CA VAL A 493 -10.49 8.40 -13.89
C VAL A 493 -12.01 8.54 -13.84
N ILE A 494 -12.68 7.63 -13.16
CA ILE A 494 -14.14 7.65 -13.03
C ILE A 494 -14.62 8.96 -12.41
N GLY A 495 -15.54 9.64 -13.11
CA GLY A 495 -16.23 10.82 -12.64
C GLY A 495 -17.39 10.51 -11.69
N ALA A 496 -17.95 11.55 -11.06
CA ALA A 496 -19.14 11.43 -10.23
C ALA A 496 -20.34 10.91 -11.05
N SER A 497 -21.08 9.94 -10.49
CA SER A 497 -22.28 9.35 -11.10
C SER A 497 -23.59 9.82 -10.45
N GLY A 498 -23.50 10.76 -9.52
CA GLY A 498 -24.62 11.30 -8.77
C GLY A 498 -24.28 11.58 -7.32
N SER A 499 -25.29 11.67 -6.47
CA SER A 499 -25.15 11.85 -5.04
C SER A 499 -26.22 11.06 -4.28
N VAL A 500 -25.96 10.82 -3.01
CA VAL A 500 -26.91 10.26 -2.05
C VAL A 500 -27.02 11.17 -0.85
N THR A 501 -28.25 11.32 -0.35
CA THR A 501 -28.50 12.11 0.87
C THR A 501 -28.80 11.17 2.02
N ALA A 502 -28.14 11.40 3.13
CA ALA A 502 -28.38 10.64 4.34
C ALA A 502 -29.70 11.04 5.01
N ASP A 503 -30.38 10.06 5.58
CA ASP A 503 -31.49 10.26 6.49
C ASP A 503 -31.02 10.05 7.94
N GLY A 504 -30.55 11.13 8.58
CA GLY A 504 -29.91 11.03 9.90
C GLY A 504 -28.60 10.25 9.84
N ARG A 505 -28.58 9.06 10.45
CA ARG A 505 -27.41 8.15 10.47
C ARG A 505 -27.40 7.12 9.36
N VAL A 506 -28.40 7.12 8.48
CA VAL A 506 -28.59 6.04 7.51
C VAL A 506 -28.43 6.57 6.09
N ILE A 507 -27.56 5.94 5.32
CA ILE A 507 -27.51 6.08 3.86
C ILE A 507 -28.08 4.80 3.27
N THR A 508 -29.03 4.93 2.35
CA THR A 508 -29.56 3.79 1.60
C THR A 508 -29.44 4.04 0.11
N ASP A 509 -28.91 3.09 -0.61
CA ASP A 509 -28.82 3.12 -2.07
C ASP A 509 -29.01 1.72 -2.68
N MET A 510 -29.34 1.68 -3.97
CA MET A 510 -29.29 0.45 -4.77
C MET A 510 -27.87 0.29 -5.32
N VAL A 511 -27.21 -0.79 -4.93
CA VAL A 511 -25.89 -1.16 -5.44
C VAL A 511 -26.09 -2.27 -6.46
N GLU A 512 -25.93 -1.91 -7.71
CA GLU A 512 -26.09 -2.86 -8.83
C GLU A 512 -25.14 -4.05 -8.70
N GLY A 513 -25.51 -5.18 -9.30
CA GLY A 513 -24.63 -6.36 -9.37
C GLY A 513 -23.34 -6.04 -10.10
N ARG A 514 -22.26 -6.68 -9.72
CA ARG A 514 -20.94 -6.53 -10.35
C ARG A 514 -20.42 -5.08 -10.37
N THR A 515 -20.62 -4.32 -9.25
CA THR A 515 -20.17 -2.93 -9.13
C THR A 515 -19.34 -2.68 -7.89
N PHE A 516 -18.46 -1.68 -7.99
CA PHE A 516 -17.76 -1.07 -6.85
C PHE A 516 -18.19 0.40 -6.73
N VAL A 517 -18.67 0.78 -5.56
CA VAL A 517 -19.22 2.12 -5.31
C VAL A 517 -18.47 2.77 -4.15
N ILE A 518 -18.16 4.06 -4.31
CA ILE A 518 -17.67 4.92 -3.22
C ILE A 518 -18.64 6.10 -3.07
N TYR A 519 -19.08 6.34 -1.82
CA TYR A 519 -19.81 7.53 -1.42
C TYR A 519 -18.88 8.38 -0.57
N THR A 520 -18.66 9.65 -0.94
CA THR A 520 -17.71 10.49 -0.24
C THR A 520 -18.08 11.97 -0.26
N ASN A 521 -17.61 12.69 0.75
CA ASN A 521 -17.62 14.16 0.81
C ASN A 521 -16.20 14.76 0.80
N LYS A 522 -15.23 13.97 0.36
CA LYS A 522 -13.85 14.41 0.10
C LYS A 522 -13.73 15.13 -1.22
#